data_9b27b1fee46b2a439c8d136ffc224bcb
#
_entry.id   9b27b1fee46b2a439c8d136ffc224bcb
#
_cell.length_a   1.000
_cell.length_b   1.000
_cell.length_c   1.000
_cell.angle_alpha   90.00
_cell.angle_beta   90.00
_cell.angle_gamma   90.00
#
_symmetry.space_group_name_H-M   'P 1'
#
loop_
_entity.id
_entity.type
_entity.pdbx_description
1 polymer ?
#
loop_
_entity_poly.entity_id
_entity_poly.type
_entity_poly.pdbx_seq_one_letter_code
_entity_poly.pdbx_strand_id
1 'polypeptide(L)'
;DQHHTSDSETGEATDPLINVNGHHEITSTSRTCDHLMIDLETMGKNPDAPIISIGAIFFDPQTGDMGPEFSKTIDLETAGGVIDRDTIKWWLKQSREAQSAIMTDEIPLDDALLQLREFIDENSGEFFVQVWGNGANFDNTILRRSYAILLTFVADLTFLILRLSRL
;
A
#
# COMPACT_ATOMS: atom_id res chain seq x y z
N ASP A 1 -69.44 -20.51 -51.30
CA ASP A 1 -69.87 -21.06 -50.03
C ASP A 1 -68.79 -20.85 -48.99
N GLN A 2 -69.07 -19.86 -48.25
CA GLN A 2 -69.31 -19.84 -46.82
C GLN A 2 -68.11 -20.02 -45.96
N HIS A 3 -67.95 -19.02 -45.26
CA HIS A 3 -68.05 -18.68 -43.84
C HIS A 3 -66.73 -18.65 -43.13
N HIS A 4 -66.40 -17.43 -42.66
CA HIS A 4 -66.50 -16.96 -41.26
C HIS A 4 -65.47 -17.64 -40.39
N THR A 5 -64.68 -16.94 -39.70
CA THR A 5 -64.91 -15.94 -38.65
C THR A 5 -63.63 -15.30 -38.27
N SER A 6 -63.76 -14.03 -37.94
CA SER A 6 -62.85 -13.24 -37.13
C SER A 6 -62.57 -13.88 -35.80
N ASP A 7 -61.32 -13.85 -35.38
CA ASP A 7 -61.05 -13.65 -33.98
C ASP A 7 -59.77 -12.81 -33.82
N SER A 8 -60.08 -11.71 -33.31
CA SER A 8 -59.10 -10.74 -32.78
C SER A 8 -58.47 -11.31 -31.54
N GLU A 9 -57.21 -11.70 -31.63
CA GLU A 9 -56.43 -11.82 -30.43
C GLU A 9 -55.49 -10.62 -30.32
N THR A 10 -55.87 -9.81 -29.39
CA THR A 10 -55.02 -8.78 -28.79
C THR A 10 -53.79 -9.45 -28.26
N GLY A 11 -52.73 -9.34 -29.04
CA GLY A 11 -51.42 -9.63 -28.58
C GLY A 11 -51.06 -8.59 -27.50
N GLU A 12 -51.22 -9.02 -26.30
CA GLU A 12 -50.72 -8.33 -25.14
C GLU A 12 -49.20 -8.19 -25.31
N ALA A 13 -48.78 -6.99 -25.59
CA ALA A 13 -47.38 -6.65 -25.54
C ALA A 13 -46.95 -6.86 -24.10
N THR A 14 -46.36 -8.00 -23.85
CA THR A 14 -45.58 -8.20 -22.65
C THR A 14 -44.46 -7.21 -22.74
N ASP A 15 -44.59 -6.13 -22.01
CA ASP A 15 -43.48 -5.29 -21.64
C ASP A 15 -42.31 -6.20 -21.28
N PRO A 16 -41.14 -5.99 -21.88
CA PRO A 16 -39.96 -6.66 -21.38
C PRO A 16 -39.87 -6.28 -19.90
N LEU A 17 -40.11 -7.25 -19.06
CA LEU A 17 -39.92 -7.15 -17.66
C LEU A 17 -38.59 -6.44 -17.49
N ILE A 18 -38.69 -5.18 -17.13
CA ILE A 18 -37.56 -4.46 -16.60
C ILE A 18 -37.07 -5.37 -15.50
N ASN A 19 -35.94 -5.98 -15.77
CA ASN A 19 -35.23 -6.74 -14.76
C ASN A 19 -34.90 -5.77 -13.63
N VAL A 20 -35.83 -5.63 -12.72
CA VAL A 20 -35.68 -4.87 -11.49
C VAL A 20 -34.59 -5.48 -10.58
N ASN A 21 -34.03 -6.58 -11.00
CA ASN A 21 -32.77 -7.12 -10.60
C ASN A 21 -31.63 -6.58 -11.49
N GLY A 22 -31.75 -5.40 -12.05
CA GLY A 22 -30.65 -4.54 -12.25
C GLY A 22 -30.05 -4.30 -10.88
N HIS A 23 -29.58 -5.38 -10.31
CA HIS A 23 -28.41 -5.29 -9.50
C HIS A 23 -27.42 -4.59 -10.42
N HIS A 24 -27.40 -3.30 -10.31
CA HIS A 24 -26.11 -2.72 -10.14
C HIS A 24 -25.51 -3.60 -9.05
N GLU A 25 -24.84 -4.66 -9.43
CA GLU A 25 -23.65 -4.96 -8.75
C GLU A 25 -22.97 -3.62 -8.64
N ILE A 26 -23.14 -3.00 -7.53
CA ILE A 26 -22.15 -2.14 -6.96
C ILE A 26 -21.02 -3.12 -6.68
N THR A 27 -20.47 -3.55 -7.80
CA THR A 27 -19.30 -4.33 -7.95
C THR A 27 -18.25 -3.47 -7.36
N SER A 28 -17.70 -3.99 -6.34
CA SER A 28 -16.65 -3.41 -5.56
C SER A 28 -17.08 -2.09 -4.89
N THR A 29 -17.71 -2.18 -3.78
CA THR A 29 -17.11 -1.52 -2.64
C THR A 29 -15.62 -1.74 -2.81
N SER A 30 -14.92 -0.71 -3.31
CA SER A 30 -13.47 -0.69 -3.22
C SER A 30 -13.18 -1.03 -1.78
N ARG A 31 -12.67 -2.24 -1.52
CA ARG A 31 -12.25 -2.63 -0.19
C ARG A 31 -11.24 -1.57 0.19
N THR A 32 -11.62 -0.72 1.12
CA THR A 32 -10.69 0.24 1.70
C THR A 32 -9.61 -0.59 2.37
N CYS A 33 -8.41 -0.53 1.80
CA CYS A 33 -7.26 -1.21 2.38
C CYS A 33 -6.86 -0.42 3.63
N ASP A 34 -7.12 -0.96 4.81
CA ASP A 34 -6.86 -0.32 6.09
C ASP A 34 -5.77 -1.02 6.92
N HIS A 35 -5.24 -2.14 6.44
CA HIS A 35 -4.10 -2.83 7.05
C HIS A 35 -2.92 -2.86 6.09
N LEU A 36 -1.80 -2.33 6.53
CA LEU A 36 -0.56 -2.23 5.77
C LEU A 36 0.58 -2.90 6.53
N MET A 37 1.20 -3.90 5.92
CA MET A 37 2.47 -4.47 6.40
C MET A 37 3.61 -3.67 5.79
N ILE A 38 4.55 -3.23 6.63
CA ILE A 38 5.80 -2.59 6.20
C ILE A 38 6.98 -3.44 6.67
N ASP A 39 7.94 -3.60 5.78
CA ASP A 39 9.23 -4.22 6.05
C ASP A 39 10.33 -3.30 5.52
N LEU A 40 11.28 -2.98 6.38
CA LEU A 40 12.43 -2.15 6.06
C LEU A 40 13.70 -2.97 6.09
N GLU A 41 14.53 -2.79 5.08
CA GLU A 41 15.94 -3.16 5.16
C GLU A 41 16.76 -1.92 5.55
N THR A 42 17.68 -2.10 6.45
CA THR A 42 18.48 -1.00 7.01
C THR A 42 19.97 -1.35 7.07
N MET A 43 20.81 -0.33 7.14
CA MET A 43 22.25 -0.49 7.34
C MET A 43 22.65 -0.27 8.82
N GLY A 44 21.74 -0.62 9.72
CA GLY A 44 21.97 -0.53 11.16
C GLY A 44 20.87 -1.21 11.98
N LYS A 45 21.05 -1.24 13.29
CA LYS A 45 20.14 -1.90 14.26
C LYS A 45 19.40 -0.91 15.15
N ASN A 46 19.81 0.34 15.15
CA ASN A 46 19.27 1.38 16.01
C ASN A 46 18.16 2.18 15.29
N PRO A 47 17.34 2.93 16.02
CA PRO A 47 16.29 3.76 15.43
C PRO A 47 16.76 4.82 14.44
N ASP A 48 18.05 5.18 14.48
CA ASP A 48 18.72 6.11 13.56
C ASP A 48 19.41 5.41 12.37
N ALA A 49 19.12 4.14 12.15
CA ALA A 49 19.69 3.38 11.05
C ALA A 49 19.25 3.91 9.67
N PRO A 50 20.16 3.97 8.70
CA PRO A 50 19.80 4.30 7.33
C PRO A 50 18.86 3.25 6.74
N ILE A 51 17.77 3.70 6.13
CA ILE A 51 16.87 2.82 5.35
C ILE A 51 17.50 2.59 3.99
N ILE A 52 17.60 1.33 3.55
CA ILE A 52 18.10 0.96 2.24
C ILE A 52 17.05 0.28 1.36
N SER A 53 15.93 -0.14 1.93
CA SER A 53 14.80 -0.68 1.19
C SER A 53 13.52 -0.52 1.98
N ILE A 54 12.43 -0.22 1.28
CA ILE A 54 11.07 -0.16 1.84
C ILE A 54 10.19 -1.12 1.04
N GLY A 55 9.64 -2.12 1.71
CA GLY A 55 8.56 -2.95 1.22
C GLY A 55 7.27 -2.64 1.96
N ALA A 56 6.16 -2.59 1.27
CA ALA A 56 4.85 -2.44 1.88
C ALA A 56 3.79 -3.20 1.07
N ILE A 57 2.82 -3.77 1.78
CA ILE A 57 1.71 -4.49 1.16
C ILE A 57 0.45 -4.30 2.00
N PHE A 58 -0.64 -3.95 1.33
CA PHE A 58 -1.96 -4.00 1.95
C PHE A 58 -2.45 -5.43 2.05
N PHE A 59 -3.15 -5.76 3.11
CA PHE A 59 -3.68 -7.10 3.34
C PHE A 59 -4.95 -7.07 4.17
N ASP A 60 -5.74 -8.13 4.07
CA ASP A 60 -6.88 -8.38 4.93
C ASP A 60 -6.48 -9.41 6.01
N PRO A 61 -6.39 -9.02 7.29
CA PRO A 61 -5.98 -9.93 8.35
C PRO A 61 -7.00 -11.04 8.64
N GLN A 62 -8.24 -10.90 8.18
CA GLN A 62 -9.29 -11.91 8.39
C GLN A 62 -9.24 -13.01 7.34
N THR A 63 -9.00 -12.65 6.08
CA THR A 63 -8.99 -13.60 4.95
C THR A 63 -7.58 -14.00 4.53
N GLY A 64 -6.56 -13.21 4.87
CA GLY A 64 -5.20 -13.36 4.37
C GLY A 64 -5.00 -12.89 2.93
N ASP A 65 -6.01 -12.27 2.32
CA ASP A 65 -5.90 -11.73 0.97
C ASP A 65 -4.87 -10.61 0.92
N MET A 66 -4.03 -10.64 -0.11
CA MET A 66 -3.03 -9.61 -0.38
C MET A 66 -3.59 -8.59 -1.37
N GLY A 67 -3.24 -7.33 -1.12
CA GLY A 67 -3.64 -6.19 -1.93
C GLY A 67 -2.46 -5.55 -2.68
N PRO A 68 -2.55 -4.25 -2.98
CA PRO A 68 -1.48 -3.51 -3.64
C PRO A 68 -0.15 -3.58 -2.90
N GLU A 69 0.93 -3.60 -3.66
CA GLU A 69 2.31 -3.69 -3.17
C GLU A 69 3.11 -2.44 -3.53
N PHE A 70 4.06 -2.12 -2.67
CA PHE A 70 5.04 -1.07 -2.86
C PHE A 70 6.43 -1.62 -2.54
N SER A 71 7.42 -1.32 -3.38
CA SER A 71 8.81 -1.68 -3.13
C SER A 71 9.74 -0.65 -3.74
N LYS A 72 10.67 -0.14 -2.93
CA LYS A 72 11.70 0.81 -3.37
C LYS A 72 13.02 0.52 -2.69
N THR A 73 14.08 0.61 -3.48
CA THR A 73 15.46 0.60 -3.00
C THR A 73 15.91 2.05 -2.84
N ILE A 74 16.59 2.32 -1.73
CA ILE A 74 17.00 3.67 -1.35
C ILE A 74 18.49 3.84 -1.62
N ASP A 75 18.84 4.95 -2.25
CA ASP A 75 20.23 5.38 -2.36
C ASP A 75 20.78 5.67 -0.96
N LEU A 76 21.72 4.84 -0.52
CA LEU A 76 22.31 4.91 0.81
C LEU A 76 22.96 6.28 1.10
N GLU A 77 23.50 6.96 0.07
CA GLU A 77 24.10 8.28 0.22
C GLU A 77 23.08 9.34 0.66
N THR A 78 21.81 9.13 0.37
CA THR A 78 20.71 10.03 0.73
C THR A 78 20.01 9.64 2.02
N ALA A 79 20.27 8.44 2.54
CA ALA A 79 19.50 7.85 3.64
C ALA A 79 19.76 8.49 5.00
N GLY A 80 20.90 9.16 5.17
CA GLY A 80 21.30 9.72 6.47
C GLY A 80 21.49 8.65 7.53
N GLY A 81 21.46 9.06 8.81
CA GLY A 81 21.53 8.13 9.93
C GLY A 81 22.92 7.58 10.21
N VAL A 82 22.99 6.54 11.05
CA VAL A 82 24.23 5.93 11.51
C VAL A 82 24.31 4.48 11.09
N ILE A 83 25.35 4.16 10.33
CA ILE A 83 25.64 2.80 9.87
C ILE A 83 26.25 1.98 11.01
N ASP A 84 25.78 0.73 11.15
CA ASP A 84 26.34 -0.23 12.09
C ASP A 84 27.34 -1.16 11.38
N ARG A 85 28.51 -1.28 11.95
CA ARG A 85 29.59 -2.14 11.41
C ARG A 85 29.18 -3.61 11.32
N ASP A 86 28.43 -4.11 12.28
CA ASP A 86 27.97 -5.50 12.29
C ASP A 86 26.94 -5.76 11.19
N THR A 87 26.12 -4.79 10.90
CA THR A 87 25.15 -4.86 9.80
C THR A 87 25.86 -4.90 8.45
N ILE A 88 26.92 -4.10 8.26
CA ILE A 88 27.75 -4.20 7.05
C ILE A 88 28.31 -5.60 6.88
N LYS A 89 28.88 -6.18 7.95
CA LYS A 89 29.42 -7.52 7.89
C LYS A 89 28.34 -8.58 7.58
N TRP A 90 27.15 -8.38 8.09
CA TRP A 90 26.02 -9.25 7.81
C TRP A 90 25.64 -9.20 6.32
N TRP A 91 25.52 -8.00 5.75
CA TRP A 91 25.23 -7.83 4.32
C TRP A 91 26.30 -8.43 3.41
N LEU A 92 27.57 -8.28 3.76
CA LEU A 92 28.69 -8.86 3.00
C LEU A 92 28.69 -10.41 2.97
N LYS A 93 27.97 -11.04 3.89
CA LYS A 93 27.78 -12.50 3.93
C LYS A 93 26.54 -12.99 3.18
N GLN A 94 25.71 -12.08 2.73
CA GLN A 94 24.50 -12.44 1.98
C GLN A 94 24.84 -12.88 0.56
N SER A 95 23.86 -13.50 -0.12
CA SER A 95 24.01 -13.89 -1.52
C SER A 95 24.25 -12.68 -2.42
N ARG A 96 24.82 -12.92 -3.60
CA ARG A 96 25.02 -11.85 -4.59
C ARG A 96 23.71 -11.22 -5.03
N GLU A 97 22.67 -12.01 -5.10
CA GLU A 97 21.32 -11.58 -5.45
C GLU A 97 20.76 -10.60 -4.40
N ALA A 98 20.93 -10.93 -3.11
CA ALA A 98 20.51 -10.07 -2.02
C ALA A 98 21.31 -8.75 -1.99
N GLN A 99 22.63 -8.83 -2.17
CA GLN A 99 23.50 -7.65 -2.25
C GLN A 99 23.15 -6.77 -3.47
N SER A 100 22.87 -7.36 -4.60
CA SER A 100 22.46 -6.64 -5.81
C SER A 100 21.10 -5.96 -5.64
N ALA A 101 20.15 -6.60 -4.97
CA ALA A 101 18.81 -6.10 -4.77
C ALA A 101 18.77 -4.76 -4.00
N ILE A 102 19.70 -4.58 -3.04
CA ILE A 102 19.79 -3.33 -2.27
C ILE A 102 20.58 -2.22 -2.98
N MET A 103 21.07 -2.47 -4.18
CA MET A 103 21.90 -1.54 -4.97
C MET A 103 21.39 -1.34 -6.39
N THR A 104 20.18 -1.82 -6.68
CA THR A 104 19.58 -1.73 -8.02
C THR A 104 18.38 -0.79 -8.00
N ASP A 105 18.30 0.08 -9.00
CA ASP A 105 17.21 1.06 -9.18
C ASP A 105 16.96 1.93 -7.95
N GLU A 106 18.03 2.39 -7.34
CA GLU A 106 18.02 3.23 -6.15
C GLU A 106 17.41 4.59 -6.42
N ILE A 107 16.61 5.06 -5.46
CA ILE A 107 16.06 6.42 -5.46
C ILE A 107 16.41 7.13 -4.13
N PRO A 108 16.43 8.48 -4.09
CA PRO A 108 16.61 9.21 -2.86
C PRO A 108 15.56 8.86 -1.80
N LEU A 109 15.95 8.87 -0.53
CA LEU A 109 15.06 8.53 0.59
C LEU A 109 13.80 9.39 0.63
N ASP A 110 13.93 10.70 0.46
CA ASP A 110 12.80 11.63 0.47
C ASP A 110 11.80 11.35 -0.65
N ASP A 111 12.28 11.03 -1.86
CA ASP A 111 11.41 10.60 -2.98
C ASP A 111 10.68 9.30 -2.65
N ALA A 112 11.36 8.32 -2.05
CA ALA A 112 10.75 7.07 -1.65
C ALA A 112 9.67 7.27 -0.57
N LEU A 113 9.92 8.13 0.41
CA LEU A 113 8.95 8.45 1.46
C LEU A 113 7.71 9.15 0.91
N LEU A 114 7.88 10.08 -0.04
CA LEU A 114 6.77 10.74 -0.73
C LEU A 114 5.96 9.74 -1.57
N GLN A 115 6.62 8.84 -2.30
CA GLN A 115 5.96 7.80 -3.09
C GLN A 115 5.22 6.79 -2.21
N LEU A 116 5.77 6.45 -1.03
CA LEU A 116 5.08 5.60 -0.05
C LEU A 116 3.81 6.28 0.46
N ARG A 117 3.85 7.58 0.74
CA ARG A 117 2.67 8.36 1.12
C ARG A 117 1.60 8.32 0.03
N GLU A 118 1.98 8.59 -1.21
CA GLU A 118 1.07 8.55 -2.36
C GLU A 118 0.44 7.16 -2.49
N PHE A 119 1.24 6.11 -2.38
CA PHE A 119 0.77 4.73 -2.41
C PHE A 119 -0.27 4.44 -1.31
N ILE A 120 -0.03 4.92 -0.09
CA ILE A 120 -0.96 4.75 1.03
C ILE A 120 -2.25 5.55 0.76
N ASP A 121 -2.14 6.79 0.32
CA ASP A 121 -3.30 7.65 0.06
C ASP A 121 -4.16 7.15 -1.10
N GLU A 122 -3.56 6.60 -2.14
CA GLU A 122 -4.27 6.04 -3.30
C GLU A 122 -5.04 4.76 -2.98
N ASN A 123 -4.56 3.96 -2.04
CA ASN A 123 -5.08 2.62 -1.76
C ASN A 123 -5.85 2.52 -0.44
N SER A 124 -5.70 3.47 0.46
CA SER A 124 -6.45 3.55 1.71
C SER A 124 -7.70 4.40 1.55
N GLY A 125 -8.77 4.03 2.28
CA GLY A 125 -9.95 4.87 2.40
C GLY A 125 -9.71 6.12 3.26
N GLU A 126 -10.78 6.84 3.55
CA GLU A 126 -10.76 8.04 4.42
C GLU A 126 -10.41 7.70 5.88
N PHE A 127 -10.42 6.43 6.25
CA PHE A 127 -10.12 5.94 7.59
C PHE A 127 -8.64 5.72 7.83
N PHE A 128 -8.26 5.57 9.08
CA PHE A 128 -6.89 5.33 9.50
C PHE A 128 -6.36 3.99 8.98
N VAL A 129 -5.14 4.00 8.49
CA VAL A 129 -4.41 2.78 8.13
C VAL A 129 -3.73 2.23 9.38
N GLN A 130 -3.96 0.95 9.67
CA GLN A 130 -3.21 0.23 10.68
C GLN A 130 -1.94 -0.33 10.06
N VAL A 131 -0.79 0.12 10.58
CA VAL A 131 0.52 -0.29 10.07
C VAL A 131 1.10 -1.38 10.96
N TRP A 132 1.53 -2.46 10.31
CA TRP A 132 2.19 -3.61 10.92
C TRP A 132 3.65 -3.63 10.47
N GLY A 133 4.56 -3.89 11.39
CA GLY A 133 5.99 -4.07 11.10
C GLY A 133 6.44 -5.47 11.50
N ASN A 134 7.50 -5.96 10.86
CA ASN A 134 8.05 -7.28 11.12
C ASN A 134 8.79 -7.38 12.47
N GLY A 135 9.24 -6.28 13.01
CA GLY A 135 9.80 -6.18 14.36
C GLY A 135 9.08 -5.11 15.13
N ALA A 136 8.06 -5.46 15.88
CA ALA A 136 6.97 -4.67 16.47
C ALA A 136 7.20 -3.16 16.71
N ASN A 137 8.43 -2.70 16.93
CA ASN A 137 8.73 -1.29 17.18
C ASN A 137 9.87 -0.73 16.32
N PHE A 138 10.58 -1.57 15.58
CA PHE A 138 11.79 -1.14 14.86
C PHE A 138 11.45 -0.41 13.56
N ASP A 139 10.74 -1.06 12.65
CA ASP A 139 10.42 -0.50 11.33
C ASP A 139 9.57 0.76 11.45
N ASN A 140 8.53 0.72 12.28
CA ASN A 140 7.66 1.86 12.48
C ASN A 140 8.37 3.04 13.15
N THR A 141 9.30 2.78 14.06
CA THR A 141 10.09 3.82 14.73
C THR A 141 11.03 4.52 13.75
N ILE A 142 11.74 3.75 12.93
CA ILE A 142 12.64 4.30 11.90
C ILE A 142 11.85 5.09 10.87
N LEU A 143 10.74 4.55 10.39
CA LEU A 143 9.90 5.21 9.40
C LEU A 143 9.33 6.53 9.95
N ARG A 144 8.82 6.52 11.17
CA ARG A 144 8.31 7.73 11.85
C ARG A 144 9.39 8.79 11.97
N ARG A 145 10.59 8.41 12.37
CA ARG A 145 11.73 9.33 12.47
C ARG A 145 12.08 9.91 11.10
N SER A 146 12.12 9.09 10.07
CA SER A 146 12.43 9.52 8.71
C SER A 146 11.40 10.53 8.18
N TYR A 147 10.12 10.30 8.42
CA TYR A 147 9.08 11.28 8.09
C TYR A 147 9.17 12.55 8.95
N ALA A 148 9.50 12.45 10.23
CA ALA A 148 9.69 13.62 11.07
C ALA A 148 10.83 14.52 10.59
N ILE A 149 11.91 13.94 10.10
CA ILE A 149 13.01 14.68 9.48
C ILE A 149 12.54 15.32 8.17
N LEU A 150 11.85 14.58 7.33
CA LEU A 150 11.31 15.09 6.07
C LEU A 150 10.32 16.24 6.29
N LEU A 151 9.50 16.19 7.35
CA LEU A 151 8.55 17.24 7.71
C LEU A 151 9.20 18.57 8.07
N THR A 152 10.44 18.58 8.53
CA THR A 152 11.16 19.84 8.76
C THR A 152 11.37 20.62 7.45
N PHE A 153 11.23 19.94 6.32
CA PHE A 153 11.41 20.49 4.97
C PHE A 153 10.11 20.64 4.18
N VAL A 154 9.03 19.89 4.54
CA VAL A 154 7.76 19.85 3.78
C VAL A 154 6.56 19.88 4.73
N ALA A 155 5.86 21.00 4.77
CA ALA A 155 4.76 21.25 5.73
C ALA A 155 3.54 20.30 5.58
N ASP A 156 3.35 19.67 4.43
CA ASP A 156 2.13 18.88 4.12
C ASP A 156 2.12 17.43 4.63
N LEU A 157 3.21 16.96 5.23
CA LEU A 157 3.32 15.58 5.72
C LEU A 157 2.78 15.36 7.14
N THR A 158 2.33 16.40 7.82
CA THR A 158 1.80 16.35 9.19
C THR A 158 0.65 15.34 9.32
N PHE A 159 -0.19 15.24 8.28
CA PHE A 159 -1.34 14.35 8.29
C PHE A 159 -0.95 12.85 8.26
N LEU A 160 0.11 12.49 7.54
CA LEU A 160 0.59 11.11 7.46
C LEU A 160 1.22 10.66 8.79
N ILE A 161 1.98 11.54 9.45
CA ILE A 161 2.55 11.25 10.79
C ILE A 161 1.44 11.04 11.82
N LEU A 162 0.37 11.82 11.75
CA LEU A 162 -0.79 11.62 12.60
C LEU A 162 -1.49 10.30 12.32
N ARG A 163 -1.53 9.84 11.06
CA ARG A 163 -2.04 8.51 10.70
C ARG A 163 -1.16 7.38 11.25
N LEU A 164 0.17 7.53 11.18
CA LEU A 164 1.13 6.55 11.66
C LEU A 164 1.34 6.58 13.19
N SER A 165 0.95 7.65 13.88
CA SER A 165 1.21 7.84 15.30
C SER A 165 0.18 7.22 16.25
N ARG A 166 -0.85 6.58 15.72
CA ARG A 166 -1.89 5.89 16.53
C ARG A 166 -1.67 4.39 16.66
N LEU A 167 -0.45 3.93 16.49
CA LEU A 167 -0.05 2.55 16.71
C LEU A 167 0.25 2.27 18.18
#